data_79c5b428a6a9f42ba406e728440620d2
#
_entry.id   79c5b428a6a9f42ba406e728440620d2
#
_cell.length_a   1.000
_cell.length_b   1.000
_cell.length_c   1.000
_cell.angle_alpha   90.00
_cell.angle_beta   90.00
_cell.angle_gamma   90.00
#
_symmetry.space_group_name_H-M   'P 1'
#
loop_
_entity.id
_entity.type
_entity.pdbx_description
1 polymer ?
#
loop_
_entity_poly.entity_id
_entity_poly.type
_entity_poly.pdbx_seq_one_letter_code
_entity_poly.pdbx_strand_id
1 'polypeptide(L)'
;MRLQSILRRLQPQPGFVYSRVEWVETRGRPALHVQITPRRRAKPVCSGCGKKGPGYDTLSPPRLFAFVPLWGLLVYLVYSMRRVDCGRCGVTVEMVPWATGKSQTTYAMMWFLASWAKVLSWAEVARRFYTSWDTVFRCVQHAVRWGLEHRSLDGIRSIGVDELAWKKGHKYLTLVYQIDHGCRRLLWIGRDRTQQTFNAFFDMLGEARSKSIRFIASDMWKAFLSVVKRRASGAVHVLDRFHVVQLLNKAIDEVRRDEMRTLRKNGTPATLSNTRWILLKNRSNLTSKQRTHLRDLLRINLRTVRAYLLKEHFQRFWKYASARWAGRFLDDWTRMAMRSRIKPLQKFARTLRAHRGLLLNWFRAREAFAKGAVEGFNNKARITTRKAYGFRTYEHAEIALYHALGDLPEPPWRTHRFY
;
A
#
# COMPACT_ATOMS: atom_id res chain seq x y z
N MET A 1 -43.01 -9.11 2.00
CA MET A 1 -42.24 -9.34 0.73
C MET A 1 -41.42 -10.64 0.88
N ARG A 2 -41.44 -11.55 -0.08
CA ARG A 2 -40.67 -12.82 0.00
C ARG A 2 -39.21 -12.59 -0.26
N LEU A 3 -38.29 -13.32 0.41
CA LEU A 3 -36.86 -13.21 0.27
C LEU A 3 -36.38 -13.39 -1.19
N GLN A 4 -37.03 -14.32 -1.94
CA GLN A 4 -36.75 -14.52 -3.37
C GLN A 4 -36.95 -13.24 -4.21
N SER A 5 -37.97 -12.45 -3.84
CA SER A 5 -38.28 -11.19 -4.55
C SER A 5 -37.21 -10.13 -4.26
N ILE A 6 -36.68 -10.09 -3.04
CA ILE A 6 -35.58 -9.23 -2.67
C ILE A 6 -34.31 -9.61 -3.46
N LEU A 7 -33.95 -10.90 -3.44
CA LEU A 7 -32.78 -11.41 -4.15
C LEU A 7 -32.84 -11.18 -5.66
N ARG A 8 -34.03 -11.37 -6.29
CA ARG A 8 -34.22 -11.07 -7.72
C ARG A 8 -33.97 -9.61 -8.06
N ARG A 9 -34.29 -8.70 -7.15
CA ARG A 9 -34.14 -7.26 -7.35
C ARG A 9 -32.70 -6.79 -7.10
N LEU A 10 -32.06 -7.31 -6.06
CA LEU A 10 -30.73 -6.88 -5.64
C LEU A 10 -29.59 -7.63 -6.36
N GLN A 11 -29.80 -8.90 -6.67
CA GLN A 11 -28.78 -9.77 -7.27
C GLN A 11 -29.43 -10.62 -8.40
N PRO A 12 -29.90 -10.00 -9.49
CA PRO A 12 -30.49 -10.75 -10.60
C PRO A 12 -29.46 -11.67 -11.24
N GLN A 13 -29.86 -12.93 -11.49
CA GLN A 13 -29.02 -13.92 -12.15
C GLN A 13 -29.55 -14.16 -13.58
N PRO A 14 -28.81 -13.73 -14.62
CA PRO A 14 -29.25 -13.89 -16.00
C PRO A 14 -29.51 -15.36 -16.35
N GLY A 15 -30.70 -15.66 -16.85
CA GLY A 15 -31.11 -17.02 -17.23
C GLY A 15 -31.56 -17.92 -16.07
N PHE A 16 -31.61 -17.42 -14.85
CA PHE A 16 -31.99 -18.18 -13.66
C PHE A 16 -33.05 -17.47 -12.81
N VAL A 17 -33.66 -18.22 -11.89
CA VAL A 17 -34.64 -17.73 -10.91
C VAL A 17 -34.36 -18.32 -9.54
N TYR A 18 -34.57 -17.52 -8.51
CA TYR A 18 -34.62 -18.00 -7.11
C TYR A 18 -35.98 -18.64 -6.88
N SER A 19 -36.01 -19.95 -6.56
CA SER A 19 -37.26 -20.73 -6.47
C SER A 19 -37.72 -20.93 -5.04
N ARG A 20 -36.95 -21.59 -4.21
CA ARG A 20 -37.31 -21.94 -2.83
C ARG A 20 -36.24 -21.47 -1.86
N VAL A 21 -36.63 -21.10 -0.65
CA VAL A 21 -35.75 -20.79 0.47
C VAL A 21 -36.10 -21.71 1.62
N GLU A 22 -35.10 -22.40 2.13
CA GLU A 22 -35.22 -23.36 3.20
C GLU A 22 -34.29 -22.98 4.34
N TRP A 23 -34.82 -23.10 5.57
CA TRP A 23 -33.99 -23.03 6.77
C TRP A 23 -33.36 -24.39 7.02
N VAL A 24 -32.07 -24.45 7.15
CA VAL A 24 -31.32 -25.69 7.34
C VAL A 24 -30.22 -25.49 8.35
N GLU A 25 -29.68 -26.57 8.87
CA GLU A 25 -28.44 -26.56 9.61
C GLU A 25 -27.30 -27.00 8.70
N THR A 26 -26.29 -26.16 8.58
CA THR A 26 -25.11 -26.45 7.76
C THR A 26 -23.86 -26.31 8.62
N ARG A 27 -23.09 -27.38 8.77
CA ARG A 27 -21.89 -27.42 9.63
C ARG A 27 -22.14 -27.00 11.08
N GLY A 28 -23.26 -27.47 11.66
CA GLY A 28 -23.66 -27.15 13.03
C GLY A 28 -24.12 -25.69 13.24
N ARG A 29 -24.60 -25.03 12.19
CA ARG A 29 -25.03 -23.62 12.24
C ARG A 29 -26.31 -23.41 11.42
N PRO A 30 -27.20 -22.50 11.87
CA PRO A 30 -28.36 -22.13 11.08
C PRO A 30 -27.94 -21.43 9.79
N ALA A 31 -28.52 -21.85 8.69
CA ALA A 31 -28.25 -21.33 7.36
C ALA A 31 -29.54 -21.28 6.52
N LEU A 32 -29.51 -20.45 5.48
CA LEU A 32 -30.53 -20.39 4.46
C LEU A 32 -30.00 -21.04 3.18
N HIS A 33 -30.67 -22.08 2.72
CA HIS A 33 -30.48 -22.65 1.40
C HIS A 33 -31.46 -22.01 0.42
N VAL A 34 -30.92 -21.28 -0.54
CA VAL A 34 -31.69 -20.60 -1.59
C VAL A 34 -31.54 -21.43 -2.87
N GLN A 35 -32.58 -22.16 -3.22
CA GLN A 35 -32.64 -22.92 -4.45
C GLN A 35 -32.65 -21.96 -5.65
N ILE A 36 -31.79 -22.21 -6.59
CA ILE A 36 -31.74 -21.48 -7.87
C ILE A 36 -31.95 -22.46 -9.04
N THR A 37 -32.80 -22.09 -9.97
CA THR A 37 -33.16 -22.96 -11.09
C THR A 37 -33.07 -22.17 -12.41
N PRO A 38 -32.73 -22.84 -13.52
CA PRO A 38 -32.74 -22.19 -14.82
C PRO A 38 -34.15 -21.73 -15.18
N ARG A 39 -34.29 -20.65 -15.92
CA ARG A 39 -35.57 -20.25 -16.53
C ARG A 39 -36.01 -21.30 -17.56
N ARG A 40 -37.31 -21.48 -17.68
CA ARG A 40 -37.86 -22.32 -18.76
C ARG A 40 -37.26 -21.92 -20.09
N ARG A 41 -36.74 -22.87 -20.87
CA ARG A 41 -36.03 -22.69 -22.12
C ARG A 41 -34.64 -22.06 -22.05
N ALA A 42 -34.04 -21.81 -20.87
CA ALA A 42 -32.68 -21.34 -20.77
C ALA A 42 -31.69 -22.46 -21.10
N LYS A 43 -31.03 -22.33 -22.26
CA LYS A 43 -29.92 -23.25 -22.64
C LYS A 43 -28.70 -23.01 -21.77
N PRO A 44 -28.02 -24.07 -21.32
CA PRO A 44 -26.77 -23.93 -20.56
C PRO A 44 -25.66 -23.32 -21.44
N VAL A 45 -24.68 -22.66 -20.77
CA VAL A 45 -23.55 -22.00 -21.41
C VAL A 45 -22.29 -22.83 -21.20
N CYS A 46 -21.59 -23.19 -22.26
CA CYS A 46 -20.35 -23.95 -22.19
C CYS A 46 -19.26 -23.17 -21.43
N SER A 47 -18.63 -23.79 -20.42
CA SER A 47 -17.54 -23.15 -19.67
C SER A 47 -16.23 -23.00 -20.46
N GLY A 48 -16.08 -23.76 -21.56
CA GLY A 48 -14.88 -23.69 -22.39
C GLY A 48 -14.89 -22.55 -23.41
N CYS A 49 -16.02 -22.32 -24.10
CA CYS A 49 -16.09 -21.33 -25.17
C CYS A 49 -17.16 -20.24 -24.97
N GLY A 50 -17.94 -20.26 -23.89
CA GLY A 50 -18.98 -19.27 -23.61
C GLY A 50 -20.22 -19.36 -24.51
N LYS A 51 -20.34 -20.34 -25.40
CA LYS A 51 -21.50 -20.52 -26.27
C LYS A 51 -22.60 -21.33 -25.59
N LYS A 52 -23.86 -21.01 -25.90
CA LYS A 52 -25.01 -21.81 -25.48
C LYS A 52 -25.07 -23.11 -26.29
N GLY A 53 -25.34 -24.23 -25.60
CA GLY A 53 -25.51 -25.53 -26.21
C GLY A 53 -26.68 -26.32 -25.65
N PRO A 54 -27.03 -27.50 -26.21
CA PRO A 54 -27.99 -28.41 -25.59
C PRO A 54 -27.48 -28.92 -24.24
N GLY A 55 -28.39 -29.17 -23.30
CA GLY A 55 -28.06 -29.85 -22.05
C GLY A 55 -27.78 -31.32 -22.31
N TYR A 56 -26.70 -31.84 -21.70
CA TYR A 56 -26.36 -33.25 -21.74
C TYR A 56 -27.03 -34.00 -20.58
N ASP A 57 -26.70 -33.60 -19.32
CA ASP A 57 -27.32 -34.10 -18.10
C ASP A 57 -27.18 -33.09 -16.95
N THR A 58 -27.59 -33.50 -15.75
CA THR A 58 -27.52 -32.71 -14.52
C THR A 58 -26.77 -33.48 -13.45
N LEU A 59 -25.78 -32.83 -12.85
CA LEU A 59 -24.93 -33.45 -11.84
C LEU A 59 -25.64 -33.51 -10.48
N SER A 60 -25.42 -34.59 -9.74
CA SER A 60 -25.83 -34.81 -8.36
C SER A 60 -24.61 -35.14 -7.52
N PRO A 61 -24.55 -34.73 -6.24
CA PRO A 61 -25.51 -33.88 -5.53
C PRO A 61 -25.45 -32.40 -5.95
N PRO A 62 -26.45 -31.58 -5.57
CA PRO A 62 -26.43 -30.13 -5.78
C PRO A 62 -25.18 -29.51 -5.17
N ARG A 63 -24.63 -28.49 -5.85
CA ARG A 63 -23.50 -27.70 -5.35
C ARG A 63 -24.01 -26.56 -4.49
N LEU A 64 -23.36 -26.33 -3.35
CA LEU A 64 -23.58 -25.19 -2.47
C LEU A 64 -22.60 -24.07 -2.82
N PHE A 65 -23.11 -22.87 -3.08
CA PHE A 65 -22.31 -21.70 -3.34
C PHE A 65 -22.53 -20.69 -2.20
N ALA A 66 -21.48 -20.39 -1.43
CA ALA A 66 -21.54 -19.41 -0.35
C ALA A 66 -21.92 -18.02 -0.91
N PHE A 67 -22.93 -17.44 -0.29
CA PHE A 67 -23.48 -16.12 -0.64
C PHE A 67 -23.32 -15.16 0.53
N VAL A 68 -23.61 -13.87 0.32
CA VAL A 68 -23.53 -12.83 1.36
C VAL A 68 -24.48 -13.20 2.51
N PRO A 69 -24.01 -13.20 3.77
CA PRO A 69 -24.85 -13.49 4.93
C PRO A 69 -26.01 -12.50 5.07
N LEU A 70 -27.15 -12.99 5.52
CA LEU A 70 -28.34 -12.18 5.81
C LEU A 70 -28.66 -12.26 7.29
N TRP A 71 -28.74 -11.11 7.97
CA TRP A 71 -29.07 -11.03 9.41
C TRP A 71 -28.22 -11.94 10.31
N GLY A 72 -26.95 -12.14 9.95
CA GLY A 72 -26.04 -13.03 10.69
C GLY A 72 -26.15 -14.50 10.33
N LEU A 73 -27.10 -14.90 9.48
CA LEU A 73 -27.26 -16.26 8.97
C LEU A 73 -26.37 -16.51 7.75
N LEU A 74 -25.79 -17.69 7.69
CA LEU A 74 -25.11 -18.15 6.47
C LEU A 74 -26.12 -18.35 5.35
N VAL A 75 -25.76 -17.99 4.13
CA VAL A 75 -26.61 -18.16 2.94
C VAL A 75 -25.85 -18.93 1.88
N TYR A 76 -26.50 -19.93 1.32
CA TYR A 76 -25.96 -20.72 0.21
C TYR A 76 -26.95 -20.73 -0.96
N LEU A 77 -26.45 -20.43 -2.16
CA LEU A 77 -27.19 -20.76 -3.38
C LEU A 77 -27.01 -22.25 -3.65
N VAL A 78 -28.12 -22.96 -3.84
CA VAL A 78 -28.15 -24.40 -4.08
C VAL A 78 -28.52 -24.64 -5.52
N TYR A 79 -27.62 -25.28 -6.27
CA TYR A 79 -27.81 -25.51 -7.70
C TYR A 79 -27.21 -26.85 -8.16
N SER A 80 -28.01 -27.63 -8.87
CA SER A 80 -27.54 -28.83 -9.59
C SER A 80 -26.96 -28.43 -10.93
N MET A 81 -25.63 -28.49 -11.03
CA MET A 81 -24.89 -28.07 -12.25
C MET A 81 -25.28 -28.95 -13.43
N ARG A 82 -25.52 -28.35 -14.59
CA ARG A 82 -25.77 -29.07 -15.83
C ARG A 82 -24.45 -29.31 -16.58
N ARG A 83 -24.38 -30.38 -17.37
CA ARG A 83 -23.39 -30.50 -18.42
C ARG A 83 -23.97 -30.05 -19.75
N VAL A 84 -23.11 -29.47 -20.57
CA VAL A 84 -23.45 -28.94 -21.91
C VAL A 84 -22.80 -29.84 -22.93
N ASP A 85 -23.58 -30.33 -23.90
CA ASP A 85 -23.02 -30.93 -25.09
C ASP A 85 -22.66 -29.81 -26.07
N CYS A 86 -21.36 -29.53 -26.16
CA CYS A 86 -20.82 -28.43 -26.94
C CYS A 86 -20.11 -28.99 -28.18
N GLY A 87 -20.63 -28.71 -29.36
CA GLY A 87 -20.06 -29.17 -30.62
C GLY A 87 -18.59 -28.73 -30.88
N ARG A 88 -18.05 -27.77 -30.06
CA ARG A 88 -16.65 -27.34 -30.15
C ARG A 88 -15.76 -27.90 -29.02
N CYS A 89 -16.29 -27.99 -27.79
CA CYS A 89 -15.52 -28.32 -26.60
C CYS A 89 -15.82 -29.71 -26.04
N GLY A 90 -16.77 -30.44 -26.67
CA GLY A 90 -17.30 -31.70 -26.13
C GLY A 90 -18.18 -31.45 -24.90
N VAL A 91 -18.42 -32.50 -24.10
CA VAL A 91 -19.27 -32.41 -22.91
C VAL A 91 -18.51 -31.69 -21.79
N THR A 92 -19.01 -30.51 -21.41
CA THR A 92 -18.41 -29.66 -20.37
C THR A 92 -19.44 -29.26 -19.31
N VAL A 93 -19.00 -28.90 -18.10
CA VAL A 93 -19.88 -28.30 -17.07
C VAL A 93 -20.28 -26.91 -17.52
N GLU A 94 -21.53 -26.51 -17.28
CA GLU A 94 -21.99 -25.16 -17.62
C GLU A 94 -21.29 -24.06 -16.81
N MET A 95 -21.17 -22.89 -17.43
CA MET A 95 -20.77 -21.64 -16.77
C MET A 95 -22.00 -21.01 -16.11
N VAL A 96 -21.88 -20.69 -14.83
CA VAL A 96 -22.95 -20.02 -14.06
C VAL A 96 -22.58 -18.54 -13.85
N PRO A 97 -23.57 -17.60 -13.80
CA PRO A 97 -23.30 -16.17 -13.72
C PRO A 97 -22.83 -15.69 -12.33
N TRP A 98 -22.96 -16.49 -11.28
CA TRP A 98 -22.63 -16.11 -9.91
C TRP A 98 -21.29 -16.61 -9.40
N ALA A 99 -20.61 -17.51 -10.11
CA ALA A 99 -19.34 -18.08 -9.69
C ALA A 99 -18.47 -18.49 -10.90
N THR A 100 -17.16 -18.61 -10.69
CA THR A 100 -16.24 -19.04 -11.73
C THR A 100 -15.67 -20.43 -11.46
N GLY A 101 -15.59 -21.25 -12.50
CA GLY A 101 -14.94 -22.55 -12.48
C GLY A 101 -15.45 -23.47 -11.35
N LYS A 102 -14.53 -24.01 -10.55
CA LYS A 102 -14.84 -24.88 -9.42
C LYS A 102 -15.14 -24.14 -8.11
N SER A 103 -15.15 -22.78 -8.13
CA SER A 103 -15.39 -21.99 -6.92
C SER A 103 -16.76 -22.29 -6.32
N GLN A 104 -16.79 -22.47 -5.01
CA GLN A 104 -18.03 -22.55 -4.19
C GLN A 104 -18.33 -21.21 -3.51
N THR A 105 -17.68 -20.15 -3.92
CA THR A 105 -17.92 -18.79 -3.41
C THR A 105 -18.46 -17.95 -4.54
N THR A 106 -19.61 -17.30 -4.32
CA THR A 106 -20.21 -16.41 -5.32
C THR A 106 -19.38 -15.12 -5.48
N TYR A 107 -19.48 -14.47 -6.63
CA TYR A 107 -18.85 -13.15 -6.82
C TYR A 107 -19.31 -12.13 -5.78
N ALA A 108 -20.60 -12.15 -5.41
CA ALA A 108 -21.12 -11.28 -4.36
C ALA A 108 -20.39 -11.51 -3.03
N MET A 109 -20.21 -12.78 -2.63
CA MET A 109 -19.48 -13.14 -1.42
C MET A 109 -17.98 -12.81 -1.52
N MET A 110 -17.36 -12.99 -2.69
CA MET A 110 -15.94 -12.62 -2.91
C MET A 110 -15.72 -11.13 -2.62
N TRP A 111 -16.54 -10.27 -3.19
CA TRP A 111 -16.43 -8.83 -2.98
C TRP A 111 -16.81 -8.42 -1.55
N PHE A 112 -17.77 -9.09 -0.95
CA PHE A 112 -18.12 -8.88 0.45
C PHE A 112 -16.94 -9.18 1.39
N LEU A 113 -16.30 -10.34 1.24
CA LEU A 113 -15.13 -10.71 2.06
C LEU A 113 -13.94 -9.78 1.78
N ALA A 114 -13.71 -9.41 0.52
CA ALA A 114 -12.66 -8.45 0.17
C ALA A 114 -12.90 -7.09 0.83
N SER A 115 -14.13 -6.60 0.91
CA SER A 115 -14.43 -5.33 1.60
C SER A 115 -14.07 -5.38 3.08
N TRP A 116 -14.48 -6.42 3.78
CA TRP A 116 -14.15 -6.59 5.19
C TRP A 116 -12.65 -6.74 5.41
N ALA A 117 -11.92 -7.34 4.45
CA ALA A 117 -10.47 -7.47 4.49
C ALA A 117 -9.71 -6.13 4.37
N LYS A 118 -10.37 -5.03 3.94
CA LYS A 118 -9.81 -3.67 4.02
C LYS A 118 -9.69 -3.20 5.49
N VAL A 119 -10.64 -3.61 6.33
CA VAL A 119 -10.76 -3.18 7.73
C VAL A 119 -10.16 -4.19 8.69
N LEU A 120 -10.52 -5.48 8.57
CA LEU A 120 -10.08 -6.58 9.43
C LEU A 120 -8.87 -7.33 8.83
N SER A 121 -8.15 -8.09 9.66
CA SER A 121 -7.17 -9.06 9.15
C SER A 121 -7.87 -10.21 8.44
N TRP A 122 -7.18 -10.86 7.50
CA TRP A 122 -7.77 -11.99 6.76
C TRP A 122 -8.19 -13.16 7.68
N ALA A 123 -7.44 -13.38 8.76
CA ALA A 123 -7.79 -14.38 9.77
C ALA A 123 -9.07 -14.00 10.55
N GLU A 124 -9.25 -12.72 10.88
CA GLU A 124 -10.47 -12.23 11.53
C GLU A 124 -11.68 -12.30 10.61
N VAL A 125 -11.52 -11.94 9.33
CA VAL A 125 -12.58 -12.10 8.31
C VAL A 125 -12.96 -13.57 8.18
N ALA A 126 -11.99 -14.48 8.08
CA ALA A 126 -12.24 -15.91 7.98
C ALA A 126 -13.03 -16.42 9.17
N ARG A 127 -12.65 -16.05 10.39
CA ARG A 127 -13.33 -16.44 11.63
C ARG A 127 -14.73 -15.85 11.73
N ARG A 128 -14.90 -14.57 11.38
CA ARG A 128 -16.18 -13.84 11.49
C ARG A 128 -17.23 -14.37 10.52
N PHE A 129 -16.81 -14.76 9.32
CA PHE A 129 -17.71 -15.25 8.26
C PHE A 129 -17.63 -16.77 8.02
N TYR A 130 -17.06 -17.49 8.98
CA TYR A 130 -17.01 -18.96 9.00
C TYR A 130 -16.45 -19.58 7.72
N THR A 131 -15.36 -19.00 7.24
CA THR A 131 -14.65 -19.46 6.06
C THR A 131 -13.16 -19.70 6.36
N SER A 132 -12.38 -20.16 5.38
CA SER A 132 -10.96 -20.35 5.54
C SER A 132 -10.18 -19.08 5.20
N TRP A 133 -8.98 -18.95 5.78
CA TRP A 133 -8.03 -17.90 5.43
C TRP A 133 -7.72 -17.89 3.93
N ASP A 134 -7.53 -19.07 3.33
CA ASP A 134 -7.30 -19.24 1.89
C ASP A 134 -8.45 -18.71 1.03
N THR A 135 -9.69 -18.91 1.48
CA THR A 135 -10.87 -18.37 0.79
C THR A 135 -10.84 -16.85 0.81
N VAL A 136 -10.55 -16.24 1.96
CA VAL A 136 -10.43 -14.77 2.07
C VAL A 136 -9.30 -14.25 1.19
N PHE A 137 -8.14 -14.90 1.21
CA PHE A 137 -7.02 -14.52 0.36
C PHE A 137 -7.39 -14.56 -1.13
N ARG A 138 -8.02 -15.65 -1.60
CA ARG A 138 -8.47 -15.76 -3.01
C ARG A 138 -9.50 -14.69 -3.37
N CYS A 139 -10.40 -14.33 -2.45
CA CYS A 139 -11.35 -13.25 -2.67
C CYS A 139 -10.65 -11.89 -2.80
N VAL A 140 -9.70 -11.59 -1.94
CA VAL A 140 -8.89 -10.36 -2.02
C VAL A 140 -8.02 -10.35 -3.29
N GLN A 141 -7.41 -11.47 -3.63
CA GLN A 141 -6.61 -11.64 -4.84
C GLN A 141 -7.46 -11.40 -6.11
N HIS A 142 -8.68 -11.95 -6.14
CA HIS A 142 -9.63 -11.71 -7.24
C HIS A 142 -9.97 -10.22 -7.37
N ALA A 143 -10.30 -9.56 -6.26
CA ALA A 143 -10.62 -8.13 -6.25
C ALA A 143 -9.45 -7.27 -6.69
N VAL A 144 -8.24 -7.57 -6.24
CA VAL A 144 -7.02 -6.86 -6.63
C VAL A 144 -6.71 -7.06 -8.12
N ARG A 145 -6.75 -8.29 -8.63
CA ARG A 145 -6.50 -8.57 -10.05
C ARG A 145 -7.48 -7.85 -10.93
N TRP A 146 -8.78 -7.97 -10.64
CA TRP A 146 -9.82 -7.24 -11.37
C TRP A 146 -9.56 -5.74 -11.37
N GLY A 147 -9.26 -5.17 -10.21
CA GLY A 147 -8.99 -3.74 -10.08
C GLY A 147 -7.73 -3.29 -10.82
N LEU A 148 -6.66 -4.10 -10.84
CA LEU A 148 -5.45 -3.81 -11.61
C LEU A 148 -5.69 -3.84 -13.13
N GLU A 149 -6.55 -4.74 -13.61
CA GLU A 149 -6.94 -4.85 -15.03
C GLU A 149 -7.80 -3.68 -15.50
N HIS A 150 -8.63 -3.12 -14.60
CA HIS A 150 -9.61 -2.08 -14.95
C HIS A 150 -9.20 -0.66 -14.49
N ARG A 151 -8.04 -0.50 -13.84
CA ARG A 151 -7.56 0.82 -13.43
C ARG A 151 -7.05 1.64 -14.62
N SER A 152 -7.32 2.93 -14.63
CA SER A 152 -6.61 3.84 -15.53
C SER A 152 -5.24 4.23 -14.96
N LEU A 153 -4.24 4.28 -15.81
CA LEU A 153 -2.89 4.83 -15.52
C LEU A 153 -2.68 6.19 -16.20
N ASP A 154 -3.74 6.80 -16.72
CA ASP A 154 -3.66 8.11 -17.37
C ASP A 154 -3.65 9.24 -16.33
N GLY A 155 -3.10 10.39 -16.73
CA GLY A 155 -3.07 11.58 -15.86
C GLY A 155 -2.06 11.54 -14.73
N ILE A 156 -1.15 10.55 -14.69
CA ILE A 156 -0.08 10.48 -13.69
C ILE A 156 0.97 11.56 -14.01
N ARG A 157 1.13 12.54 -13.11
CA ARG A 157 2.10 13.64 -13.25
C ARG A 157 3.15 13.64 -12.14
N SER A 158 2.82 13.12 -10.97
CA SER A 158 3.69 13.11 -9.80
C SER A 158 3.75 11.72 -9.18
N ILE A 159 4.96 11.19 -9.04
CA ILE A 159 5.18 9.89 -8.40
C ILE A 159 6.12 10.01 -7.21
N GLY A 160 5.89 9.18 -6.21
CA GLY A 160 6.79 8.95 -5.09
C GLY A 160 7.32 7.54 -5.11
N VAL A 161 8.61 7.38 -4.82
CA VAL A 161 9.27 6.07 -4.78
C VAL A 161 9.91 5.88 -3.41
N ASP A 162 9.65 4.75 -2.78
CA ASP A 162 10.27 4.41 -1.50
C ASP A 162 10.43 2.88 -1.34
N GLU A 163 11.12 2.50 -0.28
CA GLU A 163 11.42 1.11 0.07
C GLU A 163 10.63 0.68 1.31
N LEU A 164 10.10 -0.53 1.26
CA LEU A 164 9.50 -1.19 2.42
C LEU A 164 10.24 -2.48 2.74
N ALA A 165 10.82 -2.58 3.94
CA ALA A 165 11.29 -3.86 4.46
C ALA A 165 10.07 -4.69 4.86
N TRP A 166 9.80 -5.79 4.15
CA TRP A 166 8.62 -6.62 4.38
C TRP A 166 8.91 -7.93 5.12
N LYS A 167 10.20 -8.31 5.17
CA LYS A 167 10.66 -9.53 5.88
C LYS A 167 12.05 -9.30 6.46
N LYS A 168 12.40 -10.02 7.53
CA LYS A 168 13.76 -10.05 8.08
C LYS A 168 14.77 -10.53 7.03
N GLY A 169 16.05 -10.12 7.15
CA GLY A 169 17.12 -10.53 6.23
C GLY A 169 17.23 -9.65 4.97
N HIS A 170 17.07 -8.32 5.13
CA HIS A 170 17.25 -7.33 4.03
C HIS A 170 16.35 -7.56 2.82
N LYS A 171 15.13 -8.09 3.03
CA LYS A 171 14.15 -8.25 1.95
C LYS A 171 13.29 -7.00 1.84
N TYR A 172 13.45 -6.31 0.72
CA TYR A 172 12.79 -5.03 0.44
C TYR A 172 11.77 -5.17 -0.69
N LEU A 173 10.78 -4.27 -0.69
CA LEU A 173 9.92 -3.97 -1.82
C LEU A 173 10.21 -2.54 -2.26
N THR A 174 10.23 -2.31 -3.56
CA THR A 174 10.16 -0.97 -4.14
C THR A 174 8.69 -0.62 -4.35
N LEU A 175 8.24 0.47 -3.75
CA LEU A 175 6.86 0.94 -3.86
C LEU A 175 6.82 2.23 -4.66
N VAL A 176 5.98 2.28 -5.70
CA VAL A 176 5.77 3.49 -6.49
C VAL A 176 4.33 3.97 -6.29
N TYR A 177 4.19 5.19 -5.83
CA TYR A 177 2.92 5.83 -5.53
C TYR A 177 2.62 6.95 -6.53
N GLN A 178 1.37 7.12 -6.91
CA GLN A 178 0.86 8.38 -7.44
C GLN A 178 0.64 9.33 -6.27
N ILE A 179 1.17 10.56 -6.37
CA ILE A 179 1.11 11.56 -5.30
C ILE A 179 0.52 12.90 -5.78
N ASP A 180 -0.20 12.87 -6.88
CA ASP A 180 -0.91 14.04 -7.41
C ASP A 180 -1.95 14.58 -6.43
N HIS A 181 -2.25 15.88 -6.51
CA HIS A 181 -3.38 16.43 -5.79
C HIS A 181 -4.68 15.76 -6.25
N GLY A 182 -5.47 15.26 -5.31
CA GLY A 182 -6.76 14.61 -5.61
C GLY A 182 -6.67 13.12 -5.97
N CYS A 183 -5.50 12.60 -6.36
CA CYS A 183 -5.33 11.17 -6.65
C CYS A 183 -4.08 10.61 -5.98
N ARG A 184 -4.28 9.79 -4.96
CA ARG A 184 -3.18 9.20 -4.18
C ARG A 184 -3.38 7.71 -4.04
N ARG A 185 -2.53 6.94 -4.69
CA ARG A 185 -2.62 5.47 -4.72
C ARG A 185 -1.29 4.79 -4.97
N LEU A 186 -1.20 3.55 -4.59
CA LEU A 186 -0.10 2.67 -4.96
C LEU A 186 -0.23 2.26 -6.43
N LEU A 187 0.77 2.60 -7.23
CA LEU A 187 0.80 2.29 -8.65
C LEU A 187 1.45 0.94 -8.92
N TRP A 188 2.57 0.67 -8.23
CA TRP A 188 3.38 -0.49 -8.55
C TRP A 188 4.20 -0.96 -7.35
N ILE A 189 4.46 -2.27 -7.33
CA ILE A 189 5.28 -2.95 -6.33
C ILE A 189 6.33 -3.77 -7.07
N GLY A 190 7.59 -3.56 -6.73
CA GLY A 190 8.68 -4.37 -7.23
C GLY A 190 9.34 -5.19 -6.14
N ARG A 191 9.81 -6.36 -6.50
CA ARG A 191 10.61 -7.21 -5.62
C ARG A 191 12.04 -6.69 -5.62
N ASP A 192 12.59 -6.44 -4.42
CA ASP A 192 13.89 -5.84 -4.20
C ASP A 192 13.97 -4.32 -4.48
N ARG A 193 15.16 -3.75 -4.28
CA ARG A 193 15.46 -2.32 -4.45
C ARG A 193 16.58 -2.07 -5.45
N THR A 194 16.56 -2.75 -6.58
CA THR A 194 17.58 -2.64 -7.62
C THR A 194 17.19 -1.64 -8.71
N GLN A 195 18.17 -1.25 -9.54
CA GLN A 195 17.89 -0.47 -10.75
C GLN A 195 16.97 -1.23 -11.71
N GLN A 196 17.19 -2.54 -11.85
CA GLN A 196 16.37 -3.41 -12.70
C GLN A 196 14.90 -3.40 -12.23
N THR A 197 14.68 -3.56 -10.93
CA THR A 197 13.34 -3.50 -10.34
C THR A 197 12.65 -2.18 -10.66
N PHE A 198 13.32 -1.05 -10.48
CA PHE A 198 12.69 0.24 -10.75
C PHE A 198 12.54 0.54 -12.25
N ASN A 199 13.39 0.00 -13.12
CA ASN A 199 13.17 0.08 -14.57
C ASN A 199 11.89 -0.64 -14.98
N ALA A 200 11.58 -1.83 -14.40
CA ALA A 200 10.37 -2.58 -14.70
C ALA A 200 9.09 -1.77 -14.45
N PHE A 201 9.08 -0.84 -13.50
CA PHE A 201 7.97 0.11 -13.34
C PHE A 201 7.77 0.97 -14.60
N PHE A 202 8.85 1.55 -15.15
CA PHE A 202 8.77 2.38 -16.35
C PHE A 202 8.40 1.56 -17.59
N ASP A 203 8.85 0.30 -17.65
CA ASP A 203 8.48 -0.62 -18.74
C ASP A 203 6.96 -0.93 -18.69
N MET A 204 6.41 -1.20 -17.51
CA MET A 204 4.97 -1.37 -17.28
C MET A 204 4.17 -0.10 -17.61
N LEU A 205 4.70 1.08 -17.25
CA LEU A 205 4.00 2.36 -17.47
C LEU A 205 3.96 2.74 -18.95
N GLY A 206 4.98 2.36 -19.70
CA GLY A 206 5.17 2.71 -21.10
C GLY A 206 5.82 4.10 -21.30
N GLU A 207 6.41 4.31 -22.48
CA GLU A 207 7.21 5.51 -22.77
C GLU A 207 6.38 6.80 -22.77
N ALA A 208 5.20 6.78 -23.37
CA ALA A 208 4.32 7.94 -23.46
C ALA A 208 3.92 8.47 -22.07
N ARG A 209 3.47 7.57 -21.17
CA ARG A 209 3.11 7.95 -19.80
C ARG A 209 4.33 8.33 -18.97
N SER A 210 5.47 7.68 -19.17
CA SER A 210 6.73 8.04 -18.51
C SER A 210 7.15 9.47 -18.82
N LYS A 211 7.01 9.92 -20.08
CA LYS A 211 7.27 11.31 -20.50
C LYS A 211 6.28 12.32 -19.91
N SER A 212 5.08 11.90 -19.51
CA SER A 212 4.08 12.79 -18.88
C SER A 212 4.39 13.10 -17.40
N ILE A 213 5.29 12.34 -16.77
CA ILE A 213 5.68 12.56 -15.38
C ILE A 213 6.46 13.88 -15.27
N ARG A 214 5.97 14.77 -14.42
CA ARG A 214 6.58 16.09 -14.16
C ARG A 214 7.41 16.13 -12.90
N PHE A 215 7.03 15.34 -11.89
CA PHE A 215 7.68 15.34 -10.58
C PHE A 215 7.91 13.91 -10.07
N ILE A 216 9.10 13.67 -9.54
CA ILE A 216 9.45 12.40 -8.92
C ILE A 216 10.05 12.68 -7.56
N ALA A 217 9.41 12.17 -6.49
CA ALA A 217 9.94 12.22 -5.13
C ALA A 217 10.58 10.88 -4.78
N SER A 218 11.84 10.87 -4.34
CA SER A 218 12.52 9.66 -3.86
C SER A 218 13.51 9.98 -2.74
N ASP A 219 14.06 8.95 -2.14
CA ASP A 219 15.24 9.07 -1.28
C ASP A 219 16.52 9.31 -2.10
N MET A 220 17.68 9.36 -1.41
CA MET A 220 19.00 9.56 -2.03
C MET A 220 19.65 8.24 -2.50
N TRP A 221 18.88 7.18 -2.70
CA TRP A 221 19.41 5.89 -3.14
C TRP A 221 19.93 5.96 -4.58
N LYS A 222 21.23 5.67 -4.76
CA LYS A 222 21.90 5.84 -6.07
C LYS A 222 21.18 5.11 -7.22
N ALA A 223 20.60 3.94 -6.96
CA ALA A 223 19.86 3.17 -7.96
C ALA A 223 18.65 3.96 -8.49
N PHE A 224 17.87 4.57 -7.60
CA PHE A 224 16.71 5.37 -8.01
C PHE A 224 17.13 6.63 -8.76
N LEU A 225 18.16 7.36 -8.26
CA LEU A 225 18.68 8.55 -8.93
C LEU A 225 19.12 8.26 -10.36
N SER A 226 19.81 7.14 -10.58
CA SER A 226 20.29 6.71 -11.90
C SER A 226 19.14 6.39 -12.86
N VAL A 227 18.13 5.65 -12.40
CA VAL A 227 16.96 5.28 -13.22
C VAL A 227 16.13 6.51 -13.59
N VAL A 228 15.86 7.40 -12.64
CA VAL A 228 15.10 8.65 -12.89
C VAL A 228 15.82 9.49 -13.94
N LYS A 229 17.15 9.69 -13.82
CA LYS A 229 17.93 10.45 -14.80
C LYS A 229 17.82 9.90 -16.22
N ARG A 230 17.72 8.59 -16.38
CA ARG A 230 17.65 7.91 -17.67
C ARG A 230 16.23 7.82 -18.23
N ARG A 231 15.25 7.44 -17.39
CA ARG A 231 13.87 7.09 -17.83
C ARG A 231 12.89 8.26 -17.77
N ALA A 232 13.21 9.29 -16.99
CA ALA A 232 12.33 10.45 -16.78
C ALA A 232 13.16 11.75 -16.67
N SER A 233 14.07 11.96 -17.61
CA SER A 233 15.00 13.11 -17.63
C SER A 233 14.31 14.47 -17.67
N GLY A 234 13.07 14.55 -18.20
CA GLY A 234 12.24 15.76 -18.21
C GLY A 234 11.55 16.06 -16.89
N ALA A 235 11.53 15.10 -15.94
CA ALA A 235 10.86 15.29 -14.66
C ALA A 235 11.75 16.04 -13.66
N VAL A 236 11.13 16.86 -12.82
CA VAL A 236 11.80 17.49 -11.68
C VAL A 236 11.95 16.44 -10.58
N HIS A 237 13.18 15.98 -10.38
CA HIS A 237 13.48 15.01 -9.32
C HIS A 237 13.69 15.72 -7.99
N VAL A 238 12.92 15.37 -6.98
CA VAL A 238 12.89 15.98 -5.65
C VAL A 238 13.32 14.95 -4.61
N LEU A 239 14.24 15.34 -3.75
CA LEU A 239 14.61 14.48 -2.60
C LEU A 239 13.57 14.60 -1.49
N ASP A 240 13.17 13.47 -0.92
CA ASP A 240 12.25 13.47 0.21
C ASP A 240 12.90 14.12 1.43
N ARG A 241 12.27 15.21 1.90
CA ARG A 241 12.67 15.96 3.08
C ARG A 241 12.83 15.06 4.32
N PHE A 242 11.95 14.06 4.47
CA PHE A 242 11.98 13.16 5.62
C PHE A 242 13.31 12.40 5.68
N HIS A 243 13.77 11.84 4.57
CA HIS A 243 15.03 11.11 4.50
C HIS A 243 16.24 12.02 4.75
N VAL A 244 16.23 13.27 4.28
CA VAL A 244 17.28 14.26 4.59
C VAL A 244 17.35 14.52 6.09
N VAL A 245 16.20 14.78 6.73
CA VAL A 245 16.13 15.01 8.18
C VAL A 245 16.52 13.76 8.97
N GLN A 246 16.15 12.59 8.51
CA GLN A 246 16.55 11.32 9.13
C GLN A 246 18.06 11.11 9.12
N LEU A 247 18.73 11.42 7.99
CA LEU A 247 20.20 11.36 7.91
C LEU A 247 20.86 12.34 8.88
N LEU A 248 20.34 13.57 9.00
CA LEU A 248 20.82 14.53 9.97
C LEU A 248 20.65 14.04 11.41
N ASN A 249 19.47 13.52 11.73
CA ASN A 249 19.20 12.94 13.05
C ASN A 249 20.12 11.76 13.38
N LYS A 250 20.44 10.92 12.39
CA LYS A 250 21.42 9.83 12.54
C LYS A 250 22.80 10.37 12.85
N ALA A 251 23.23 11.43 12.18
CA ALA A 251 24.51 12.09 12.45
C ALA A 251 24.56 12.69 13.86
N ILE A 252 23.48 13.32 14.33
CA ILE A 252 23.39 13.84 15.71
C ILE A 252 23.47 12.71 16.75
N ASP A 253 22.74 11.62 16.54
CA ASP A 253 22.77 10.48 17.47
C ASP A 253 24.14 9.77 17.50
N GLU A 254 24.86 9.76 16.38
CA GLU A 254 26.24 9.26 16.31
C GLU A 254 27.17 10.12 17.17
N VAL A 255 27.11 11.46 17.02
CA VAL A 255 27.89 12.39 17.84
C VAL A 255 27.58 12.20 19.33
N ARG A 256 26.31 12.13 19.70
CA ARG A 256 25.86 11.91 21.08
C ARG A 256 26.42 10.61 21.66
N ARG A 257 26.35 9.51 20.91
CA ARG A 257 26.85 8.20 21.36
C ARG A 257 28.37 8.21 21.57
N ASP A 258 29.10 8.84 20.63
CA ASP A 258 30.55 8.92 20.74
C ASP A 258 30.98 9.78 21.90
N GLU A 259 30.34 10.93 22.12
CA GLU A 259 30.63 11.78 23.25
C GLU A 259 30.23 11.15 24.62
N MET A 260 29.11 10.42 24.64
CA MET A 260 28.70 9.66 25.84
C MET A 260 29.75 8.59 26.21
N ARG A 261 30.38 7.93 25.23
CA ARG A 261 31.47 6.98 25.49
C ARG A 261 32.67 7.65 26.11
N THR A 262 33.01 8.86 25.63
CA THR A 262 34.10 9.66 26.19
C THR A 262 33.79 10.11 27.63
N LEU A 263 32.59 10.62 27.89
CA LEU A 263 32.15 11.04 29.22
C LEU A 263 32.11 9.89 30.22
N ARG A 264 31.72 8.69 29.78
CA ARG A 264 31.78 7.48 30.62
C ARG A 264 33.21 7.14 31.07
N LYS A 265 34.16 7.24 30.15
CA LYS A 265 35.59 7.03 30.48
C LYS A 265 36.12 8.06 31.47
N ASN A 266 35.57 9.27 31.43
CA ASN A 266 35.96 10.38 32.30
C ASN A 266 35.14 10.45 33.61
N GLY A 267 34.32 9.45 33.94
CA GLY A 267 33.55 9.39 35.18
C GLY A 267 32.27 10.27 35.22
N THR A 268 31.87 10.90 34.13
CA THR A 268 30.72 11.81 34.04
C THR A 268 29.60 11.35 33.07
N PRO A 269 29.10 10.11 33.15
CA PRO A 269 28.18 9.56 32.16
C PRO A 269 26.76 10.17 32.20
N ALA A 270 26.38 10.76 33.35
CA ALA A 270 25.02 11.26 33.59
C ALA A 270 24.62 12.40 32.64
N THR A 271 25.59 13.20 32.16
CA THR A 271 25.37 14.44 31.40
C THR A 271 24.55 14.23 30.12
N LEU A 272 24.74 13.13 29.37
CA LEU A 272 24.03 12.81 28.14
C LEU A 272 23.03 11.64 28.28
N SER A 273 22.78 11.19 29.52
CA SER A 273 21.79 10.15 29.79
C SER A 273 20.38 10.62 29.38
N ASN A 274 19.58 9.75 28.76
CA ASN A 274 18.20 10.03 28.36
C ASN A 274 17.99 11.24 27.42
N THR A 275 19.05 11.78 26.79
CA THR A 275 18.99 12.97 25.94
C THR A 275 18.64 12.68 24.49
N ARG A 276 18.64 11.41 24.05
CA ARG A 276 18.41 11.03 22.64
C ARG A 276 17.18 11.70 22.05
N TRP A 277 16.02 11.50 22.65
CA TRP A 277 14.76 12.03 22.12
C TRP A 277 14.61 13.54 22.30
N ILE A 278 15.29 14.13 23.30
CA ILE A 278 15.35 15.57 23.50
C ILE A 278 16.06 16.25 22.32
N LEU A 279 17.14 15.65 21.84
CA LEU A 279 17.96 16.17 20.75
C LEU A 279 17.38 15.87 19.34
N LEU A 280 16.64 14.77 19.19
CA LEU A 280 16.12 14.36 17.88
C LEU A 280 14.73 14.93 17.57
N LYS A 281 13.88 15.13 18.57
CA LYS A 281 12.56 15.76 18.38
C LYS A 281 12.65 17.20 17.89
N ASN A 282 11.60 17.68 17.24
CA ASN A 282 11.42 19.11 17.04
C ASN A 282 11.16 19.80 18.38
N ARG A 283 11.70 21.00 18.56
CA ARG A 283 11.58 21.77 19.79
C ARG A 283 10.13 22.01 20.23
N SER A 284 9.21 22.17 19.27
CA SER A 284 7.77 22.28 19.52
C SER A 284 7.15 21.05 20.16
N ASN A 285 7.72 19.87 19.93
CA ASN A 285 7.19 18.57 20.38
C ASN A 285 7.84 18.09 21.71
N LEU A 286 8.61 18.95 22.35
CA LEU A 286 9.21 18.65 23.67
C LEU A 286 8.21 18.93 24.78
N THR A 287 8.14 18.03 25.76
CA THR A 287 7.41 18.29 27.02
C THR A 287 8.11 19.37 27.84
N SER A 288 7.42 19.96 28.83
CA SER A 288 8.02 20.98 29.70
C SER A 288 9.28 20.45 30.40
N LYS A 289 9.26 19.24 30.93
CA LYS A 289 10.42 18.58 31.55
C LYS A 289 11.59 18.41 30.56
N GLN A 290 11.29 18.03 29.32
CA GLN A 290 12.31 17.91 28.27
C GLN A 290 12.89 19.28 27.87
N ARG A 291 12.10 20.35 27.85
CA ARG A 291 12.58 21.71 27.57
C ARG A 291 13.51 22.24 28.63
N THR A 292 13.22 21.98 29.93
CA THR A 292 14.10 22.34 31.02
C THR A 292 15.43 21.60 30.90
N HIS A 293 15.38 20.28 30.72
CA HIS A 293 16.61 19.47 30.55
C HIS A 293 17.43 19.92 29.31
N LEU A 294 16.77 20.25 28.20
CA LEU A 294 17.48 20.83 27.05
C LEU A 294 18.15 22.16 27.37
N ARG A 295 17.49 23.04 28.11
CA ARG A 295 18.04 24.34 28.54
C ARG A 295 19.32 24.17 29.36
N ASP A 296 19.32 23.23 30.28
CA ASP A 296 20.49 22.93 31.12
C ASP A 296 21.61 22.34 30.27
N LEU A 297 21.28 21.41 29.36
CA LEU A 297 22.25 20.82 28.44
C LEU A 297 22.91 21.88 27.54
N LEU A 298 22.16 22.88 27.06
CA LEU A 298 22.66 23.93 26.19
C LEU A 298 23.69 24.87 26.87
N ARG A 299 23.79 24.86 28.19
CA ARG A 299 24.81 25.62 28.97
C ARG A 299 26.17 24.92 28.99
N ILE A 300 26.20 23.65 28.59
CA ILE A 300 27.44 22.84 28.66
C ILE A 300 28.13 22.86 27.29
N ASN A 301 29.42 23.07 27.25
CA ASN A 301 30.20 23.08 26.02
C ASN A 301 30.50 21.66 25.50
N LEU A 302 29.50 20.99 24.95
CA LEU A 302 29.63 19.66 24.37
C LEU A 302 29.59 19.68 22.84
N ARG A 303 30.31 18.75 22.20
CA ARG A 303 30.19 18.53 20.73
C ARG A 303 28.76 18.21 20.33
N THR A 304 28.03 17.44 21.14
CA THR A 304 26.61 17.11 20.95
C THR A 304 25.74 18.36 20.96
N VAL A 305 25.99 19.32 21.85
CA VAL A 305 25.26 20.60 21.89
C VAL A 305 25.52 21.41 20.61
N ARG A 306 26.76 21.53 20.18
CA ARG A 306 27.13 22.20 18.92
C ARG A 306 26.47 21.54 17.71
N ALA A 307 26.45 20.20 17.68
CA ALA A 307 25.79 19.44 16.64
C ALA A 307 24.26 19.68 16.64
N TYR A 308 23.63 19.72 17.80
CA TYR A 308 22.20 20.04 17.95
C TYR A 308 21.89 21.46 17.44
N LEU A 309 22.67 22.46 17.78
CA LEU A 309 22.48 23.83 17.29
C LEU A 309 22.58 23.91 15.76
N LEU A 310 23.53 23.19 15.14
CA LEU A 310 23.60 23.07 13.69
C LEU A 310 22.39 22.36 13.08
N LYS A 311 21.82 21.36 13.75
CA LYS A 311 20.56 20.71 13.33
C LYS A 311 19.39 21.73 13.37
N GLU A 312 19.22 22.45 14.46
CA GLU A 312 18.15 23.44 14.61
C GLU A 312 18.29 24.55 13.56
N HIS A 313 19.52 24.98 13.29
CA HIS A 313 19.80 25.94 12.23
C HIS A 313 19.42 25.39 10.85
N PHE A 314 19.73 24.12 10.54
CA PHE A 314 19.36 23.46 9.27
C PHE A 314 17.85 23.42 9.03
N GLN A 315 17.04 23.35 10.08
CA GLN A 315 15.56 23.35 9.94
C GLN A 315 15.05 24.61 9.22
N ARG A 316 15.79 25.72 9.24
CA ARG A 316 15.45 26.95 8.52
C ARG A 316 15.49 26.78 7.00
N PHE A 317 16.32 25.86 6.49
CA PHE A 317 16.42 25.57 5.05
C PHE A 317 15.03 25.37 4.41
N TRP A 318 14.16 24.61 5.06
CA TRP A 318 12.84 24.28 4.52
C TRP A 318 11.82 25.42 4.61
N LYS A 319 12.16 26.55 5.25
CA LYS A 319 11.28 27.72 5.43
C LYS A 319 11.44 28.76 4.33
N TYR A 320 12.51 28.69 3.53
CA TYR A 320 12.70 29.64 2.43
C TYR A 320 11.60 29.48 1.38
N ALA A 321 11.21 30.63 0.77
CA ALA A 321 10.30 30.64 -0.36
C ALA A 321 11.03 30.43 -1.69
N SER A 322 12.26 30.92 -1.81
CA SER A 322 13.06 30.93 -3.04
C SER A 322 14.18 29.90 -3.00
N ALA A 323 14.32 29.15 -4.10
CA ALA A 323 15.44 28.22 -4.31
C ALA A 323 16.80 28.93 -4.28
N ARG A 324 16.88 30.19 -4.73
CA ARG A 324 18.11 30.99 -4.72
C ARG A 324 18.58 31.25 -3.29
N TRP A 325 17.70 31.74 -2.43
CA TRP A 325 18.02 32.00 -1.02
C TRP A 325 18.28 30.73 -0.23
N ALA A 326 17.48 29.68 -0.46
CA ALA A 326 17.75 28.38 0.10
C ALA A 326 19.11 27.81 -0.31
N GLY A 327 19.52 28.03 -1.56
CA GLY A 327 20.83 27.65 -2.05
C GLY A 327 21.98 28.36 -1.35
N ARG A 328 21.88 29.70 -1.16
CA ARG A 328 22.87 30.47 -0.37
C ARG A 328 22.96 29.94 1.07
N PHE A 329 21.81 29.78 1.72
CA PHE A 329 21.75 29.22 3.06
C PHE A 329 22.39 27.84 3.14
N LEU A 330 22.12 26.95 2.18
CA LEU A 330 22.71 25.60 2.14
C LEU A 330 24.22 25.63 2.01
N ASP A 331 24.74 26.52 1.17
CA ASP A 331 26.18 26.70 0.98
C ASP A 331 26.85 27.22 2.26
N ASP A 332 26.27 28.18 2.94
CA ASP A 332 26.74 28.71 4.22
C ASP A 332 26.66 27.67 5.33
N TRP A 333 25.53 26.98 5.43
CA TRP A 333 25.35 25.91 6.42
C TRP A 333 26.35 24.76 6.24
N THR A 334 26.57 24.32 5.01
CA THR A 334 27.54 23.24 4.74
C THR A 334 28.97 23.69 5.04
N ARG A 335 29.29 24.99 4.86
CA ARG A 335 30.59 25.58 5.23
C ARG A 335 30.77 25.54 6.76
N MET A 336 29.76 25.96 7.53
CA MET A 336 29.77 25.89 9.00
C MET A 336 29.91 24.43 9.48
N ALA A 337 29.15 23.50 8.91
CA ALA A 337 29.23 22.09 9.28
C ALA A 337 30.62 21.47 9.00
N MET A 338 31.26 21.85 7.90
CA MET A 338 32.64 21.42 7.59
C MET A 338 33.67 21.99 8.59
N ARG A 339 33.52 23.25 9.01
CA ARG A 339 34.38 23.91 10.00
C ARG A 339 34.16 23.42 11.43
N SER A 340 33.03 22.79 11.72
CA SER A 340 32.69 22.30 13.08
C SER A 340 33.66 21.22 13.62
N ARG A 341 34.45 20.57 12.77
CA ARG A 341 35.32 19.42 13.08
C ARG A 341 34.54 18.20 13.65
N ILE A 342 33.20 18.14 13.43
CA ILE A 342 32.33 17.03 13.86
C ILE A 342 32.16 16.07 12.66
N LYS A 343 32.92 14.97 12.67
CA LYS A 343 32.98 14.01 11.54
C LYS A 343 31.59 13.59 10.97
N PRO A 344 30.59 13.19 11.77
CA PRO A 344 29.26 12.83 11.23
C PRO A 344 28.57 13.99 10.50
N LEU A 345 28.70 15.24 10.98
CA LEU A 345 28.13 16.42 10.32
C LEU A 345 28.89 16.79 9.05
N GLN A 346 30.21 16.63 9.03
CA GLN A 346 30.99 16.82 7.80
C GLN A 346 30.58 15.82 6.72
N LYS A 347 30.35 14.55 7.08
CA LYS A 347 29.83 13.51 6.16
C LYS A 347 28.46 13.92 5.60
N PHE A 348 27.56 14.36 6.47
CA PHE A 348 26.23 14.85 6.06
C PHE A 348 26.35 16.08 5.14
N ALA A 349 27.20 17.05 5.46
CA ALA A 349 27.43 18.23 4.62
C ALA A 349 27.95 17.88 3.21
N ARG A 350 28.87 16.90 3.09
CA ARG A 350 29.33 16.38 1.78
C ARG A 350 28.17 15.77 1.00
N THR A 351 27.30 15.00 1.64
CA THR A 351 26.11 14.42 1.01
C THR A 351 25.17 15.52 0.48
N LEU A 352 24.93 16.58 1.26
CA LEU A 352 24.10 17.70 0.82
C LEU A 352 24.70 18.44 -0.38
N ARG A 353 26.02 18.65 -0.41
CA ARG A 353 26.73 19.26 -1.54
C ARG A 353 26.62 18.43 -2.80
N ALA A 354 26.80 17.10 -2.69
CA ALA A 354 26.68 16.18 -3.82
C ALA A 354 25.27 16.16 -4.45
N HIS A 355 24.23 16.44 -3.64
CA HIS A 355 22.84 16.45 -4.08
C HIS A 355 22.20 17.84 -4.07
N ARG A 356 23.00 18.92 -4.10
CA ARG A 356 22.53 20.32 -3.99
C ARG A 356 21.39 20.65 -4.95
N GLY A 357 21.54 20.29 -6.23
CA GLY A 357 20.52 20.56 -7.24
C GLY A 357 19.18 19.89 -6.93
N LEU A 358 19.21 18.61 -6.54
CA LEU A 358 18.03 17.83 -6.19
C LEU A 358 17.33 18.37 -4.93
N LEU A 359 18.11 18.84 -3.94
CA LEU A 359 17.57 19.49 -2.74
C LEU A 359 16.84 20.80 -3.08
N LEU A 360 17.39 21.59 -4.00
CA LEU A 360 16.78 22.86 -4.43
C LEU A 360 15.52 22.65 -5.28
N ASN A 361 15.38 21.50 -5.95
CA ASN A 361 14.16 21.15 -6.66
C ASN A 361 12.94 21.05 -5.75
N TRP A 362 13.12 20.82 -4.44
CA TRP A 362 12.02 20.84 -3.47
C TRP A 362 11.26 22.19 -3.50
N PHE A 363 11.95 23.30 -3.69
CA PHE A 363 11.35 24.63 -3.77
C PHE A 363 10.60 24.86 -5.09
N ARG A 364 11.00 24.18 -6.18
CA ARG A 364 10.30 24.20 -7.48
C ARG A 364 9.02 23.37 -7.46
N ALA A 365 9.01 22.30 -6.68
CA ALA A 365 7.91 21.33 -6.63
C ALA A 365 6.99 21.53 -5.42
N ARG A 366 7.16 22.61 -4.64
CA ARG A 366 6.51 22.83 -3.32
C ARG A 366 4.99 22.72 -3.33
N GLU A 367 4.36 23.05 -4.46
CA GLU A 367 2.90 23.07 -4.64
C GLU A 367 2.42 21.90 -5.54
N ALA A 368 3.33 21.15 -6.13
CA ALA A 368 2.97 20.12 -7.10
C ALA A 368 2.38 18.86 -6.47
N PHE A 369 2.68 18.59 -5.20
CA PHE A 369 2.16 17.42 -4.49
C PHE A 369 2.07 17.70 -2.98
N ALA A 370 1.21 16.95 -2.29
CA ALA A 370 1.00 17.14 -0.86
C ALA A 370 2.24 16.76 -0.04
N LYS A 371 2.62 17.65 0.87
CA LYS A 371 3.71 17.41 1.82
C LYS A 371 3.43 16.14 2.62
N GLY A 372 4.42 15.24 2.68
CA GLY A 372 4.32 14.00 3.46
C GLY A 372 3.44 12.90 2.83
N ALA A 373 3.02 13.01 1.55
CA ALA A 373 2.22 11.98 0.91
C ALA A 373 2.92 10.62 0.90
N VAL A 374 4.21 10.58 0.54
CA VAL A 374 5.02 9.35 0.53
C VAL A 374 5.13 8.75 1.94
N GLU A 375 5.43 9.59 2.95
CA GLU A 375 5.49 9.15 4.36
C GLU A 375 4.14 8.60 4.85
N GLY A 376 3.03 9.26 4.48
CA GLY A 376 1.68 8.78 4.79
C GLY A 376 1.40 7.39 4.22
N PHE A 377 1.79 7.15 2.96
CA PHE A 377 1.68 5.83 2.33
C PHE A 377 2.56 4.79 2.99
N ASN A 378 3.79 5.13 3.32
CA ASN A 378 4.71 4.23 4.00
C ASN A 378 4.19 3.84 5.38
N ASN A 379 3.56 4.75 6.11
CA ASN A 379 2.92 4.45 7.38
C ASN A 379 1.72 3.50 7.19
N LYS A 380 0.87 3.74 6.19
CA LYS A 380 -0.22 2.81 5.84
C LYS A 380 0.31 1.43 5.43
N ALA A 381 1.37 1.37 4.63
CA ALA A 381 2.01 0.12 4.22
C ALA A 381 2.57 -0.66 5.44
N ARG A 382 3.23 0.03 6.37
CA ARG A 382 3.71 -0.57 7.63
C ARG A 382 2.56 -1.05 8.52
N ILE A 383 1.45 -0.29 8.61
CA ILE A 383 0.25 -0.71 9.35
C ILE A 383 -0.34 -1.96 8.71
N THR A 384 -0.45 -2.02 7.39
CA THR A 384 -0.93 -3.20 6.65
C THR A 384 -0.07 -4.43 6.96
N THR A 385 1.26 -4.27 6.95
CA THR A 385 2.20 -5.36 7.30
C THR A 385 2.05 -5.81 8.76
N ARG A 386 1.89 -4.86 9.69
CA ARG A 386 1.69 -5.17 11.12
C ARG A 386 0.35 -5.84 11.40
N LYS A 387 -0.73 -5.39 10.76
CA LYS A 387 -2.06 -5.99 10.85
C LYS A 387 -2.06 -7.46 10.41
N ALA A 388 -1.22 -7.80 9.43
CA ALA A 388 -1.05 -9.17 8.96
C ALA A 388 -0.05 -10.01 9.79
N TYR A 389 0.55 -9.44 10.85
CA TYR A 389 1.66 -10.06 11.60
C TYR A 389 2.84 -10.49 10.71
N GLY A 390 3.03 -9.80 9.57
CA GLY A 390 3.98 -10.14 8.52
C GLY A 390 3.37 -11.01 7.41
N PHE A 391 4.14 -11.22 6.36
CA PHE A 391 3.72 -11.99 5.19
C PHE A 391 4.63 -13.21 4.96
N ARG A 392 4.03 -14.35 4.65
CA ARG A 392 4.80 -15.58 4.35
C ARG A 392 5.49 -15.48 2.99
N THR A 393 4.80 -14.97 1.99
CA THR A 393 5.25 -14.88 0.60
C THR A 393 5.20 -13.45 0.08
N TYR A 394 5.94 -13.18 -1.00
CA TYR A 394 5.87 -11.92 -1.72
C TYR A 394 4.44 -11.65 -2.23
N GLU A 395 3.79 -12.65 -2.81
CA GLU A 395 2.42 -12.52 -3.34
C GLU A 395 1.43 -12.07 -2.28
N HIS A 396 1.51 -12.61 -1.06
CA HIS A 396 0.64 -12.14 0.04
C HIS A 396 0.89 -10.67 0.39
N ALA A 397 2.15 -10.24 0.39
CA ALA A 397 2.51 -8.84 0.64
C ALA A 397 2.00 -7.92 -0.48
N GLU A 398 2.22 -8.31 -1.72
CA GLU A 398 1.80 -7.57 -2.91
C GLU A 398 0.29 -7.39 -2.94
N ILE A 399 -0.48 -8.47 -2.83
CA ILE A 399 -1.94 -8.44 -2.82
C ILE A 399 -2.48 -7.59 -1.66
N ALA A 400 -1.94 -7.73 -0.44
CA ALA A 400 -2.39 -6.95 0.70
C ALA A 400 -2.10 -5.44 0.53
N LEU A 401 -0.95 -5.08 -0.02
CA LEU A 401 -0.57 -3.69 -0.24
C LEU A 401 -1.40 -3.05 -1.36
N TYR A 402 -1.60 -3.73 -2.49
CA TYR A 402 -2.50 -3.21 -3.54
C TYR A 402 -3.93 -3.07 -3.03
N HIS A 403 -4.43 -4.03 -2.26
CA HIS A 403 -5.77 -3.97 -1.69
C HIS A 403 -5.97 -2.80 -0.74
N ALA A 404 -4.97 -2.50 0.09
CA ALA A 404 -5.04 -1.43 1.09
C ALA A 404 -4.72 -0.03 0.53
N LEU A 405 -3.88 0.06 -0.50
CA LEU A 405 -3.28 1.32 -0.94
C LEU A 405 -3.49 1.64 -2.42
N GLY A 406 -3.97 0.66 -3.21
CA GLY A 406 -4.07 0.77 -4.67
C GLY A 406 -5.19 1.69 -5.14
N ASP A 407 -6.16 2.00 -4.30
CA ASP A 407 -7.39 2.71 -4.68
C ASP A 407 -7.97 2.15 -6.00
N LEU A 408 -8.10 0.82 -5.99
CA LEU A 408 -8.47 0.06 -7.17
C LEU A 408 -9.97 0.18 -7.44
N PRO A 409 -10.39 0.29 -8.71
CA PRO A 409 -11.80 0.33 -9.08
C PRO A 409 -12.49 -0.98 -8.68
N GLU A 410 -13.79 -0.89 -8.50
CA GLU A 410 -14.67 -2.01 -8.20
C GLU A 410 -15.73 -2.13 -9.32
N PRO A 411 -16.27 -3.34 -9.59
CA PRO A 411 -17.25 -3.52 -10.65
C PRO A 411 -18.50 -2.67 -10.44
N PRO A 412 -19.09 -2.09 -11.52
CA PRO A 412 -20.25 -1.19 -11.40
C PRO A 412 -21.52 -1.88 -10.90
N TRP A 413 -21.64 -3.22 -11.10
CA TRP A 413 -22.76 -4.02 -10.60
C TRP A 413 -22.73 -4.29 -9.09
N ARG A 414 -21.65 -3.84 -8.39
CA ARG A 414 -21.57 -3.90 -6.94
C ARG A 414 -22.46 -2.83 -6.33
N THR A 415 -23.70 -3.21 -6.04
CA THR A 415 -24.75 -2.32 -5.51
C THR A 415 -24.58 -1.95 -4.05
N HIS A 416 -23.72 -2.64 -3.32
CA HIS A 416 -23.54 -2.43 -1.88
C HIS A 416 -22.16 -1.85 -1.58
N ARG A 417 -22.09 -0.52 -1.54
CA ARG A 417 -21.00 0.19 -0.86
C ARG A 417 -21.37 0.18 0.63
N PHE A 418 -20.62 -0.58 1.42
CA PHE A 418 -20.83 -0.61 2.87
C PHE A 418 -20.20 0.60 3.59
N TYR A 419 -19.60 1.54 2.83
CA TYR A 419 -19.03 2.78 3.37
C TYR A 419 -19.21 3.93 2.37
#